data_de13ca0383ebc23aa2c8ea4b41042298
#
_entry.id   de13ca0383ebc23aa2c8ea4b41042298
#
_cell.length_a   1.000
_cell.length_b   1.000
_cell.length_c   1.000
_cell.angle_alpha   90.00
_cell.angle_beta   90.00
_cell.angle_gamma   90.00
#
_symmetry.space_group_name_H-M   'P 1'
#
loop_
_entity.id
_entity.type
_entity.pdbx_description
1 polymer ?
#
loop_
_entity_poly.entity_id
_entity_poly.type
_entity_poly.pdbx_seq_one_letter_code
_entity_poly.pdbx_strand_id
1 'polypeptide(L)'
;MSNPKSAYNISTKKSKSGTHIIVVWVDNEAGVLARVVGLFSGRGYNIESLAVAEIDATKNISRITIVTTGTPQVIDQIKLQLKKLVPVHKVADFKREDKKVIFKEMARLKL
;
A
#
# COMPACT_ATOMS: atom_id res chain seq x y z
N MET A 1 -0.47 6.69 36.04
CA MET A 1 -0.51 6.56 35.20
C MET A 1 -0.79 7.11 34.65
N SER A 2 -0.80 7.23 34.87
CA SER A 2 -1.06 7.36 34.07
C SER A 2 -1.07 7.95 33.50
N ASN A 3 -0.69 8.39 33.72
CA ASN A 3 -0.70 8.73 32.84
C ASN A 3 -0.25 8.93 32.01
N PRO A 4 0.60 8.69 32.56
CA PRO A 4 1.09 8.81 31.16
C PRO A 4 0.00 8.60 30.18
N LYS A 5 -1.08 8.40 30.71
CA LYS A 5 -2.16 7.98 29.84
C LYS A 5 -2.66 9.03 28.92
N SER A 6 -2.63 10.27 29.32
CA SER A 6 -3.14 11.28 28.41
C SER A 6 -2.23 11.45 27.20
N ALA A 7 -0.94 11.55 27.41
CA ALA A 7 -0.01 11.66 26.31
C ALA A 7 -0.05 10.40 25.46
N TYR A 8 -0.14 9.30 26.12
CA TYR A 8 -0.22 8.03 25.46
C TYR A 8 -1.47 7.93 24.59
N ASN A 9 -2.58 8.38 25.12
CA ASN A 9 -3.82 8.33 24.37
C ASN A 9 -3.80 9.25 23.15
N ILE A 10 -3.15 10.38 23.29
CA ILE A 10 -3.01 11.30 22.16
C ILE A 10 -2.18 10.65 21.06
N SER A 11 -1.09 10.04 21.43
CA SER A 11 -0.28 9.31 20.47
C SER A 11 -1.07 8.22 19.79
N THR A 12 -1.84 7.49 20.57
CA THR A 12 -2.64 6.40 20.05
C THR A 12 -3.65 6.90 19.04
N LYS A 13 -4.25 8.04 19.29
CA LYS A 13 -5.18 8.61 18.33
C LYS A 13 -4.48 8.92 17.00
N LYS A 14 -3.33 9.53 17.07
CA LYS A 14 -2.58 9.88 15.87
C LYS A 14 -2.08 8.64 15.14
N SER A 15 -1.86 7.57 15.88
CA SER A 15 -1.31 6.35 15.32
C SER A 15 -2.37 5.29 15.11
N LYS A 16 -3.63 5.68 15.15
CA LYS A 16 -4.71 4.72 14.98
C LYS A 16 -4.59 4.00 13.65
N SER A 17 -4.72 2.69 13.70
CA SER A 17 -4.68 1.87 12.50
C SER A 17 -5.90 2.10 11.63
N GLY A 18 -5.69 2.06 10.35
CA GLY A 18 -6.77 2.12 9.37
C GLY A 18 -6.45 1.21 8.21
N THR A 19 -7.46 0.94 7.43
CA THR A 19 -7.30 0.13 6.24
C THR A 19 -6.92 1.03 5.08
N HIS A 20 -5.89 0.64 4.37
CA HIS A 20 -5.39 1.37 3.20
C HIS A 20 -5.38 0.46 1.99
N ILE A 21 -5.56 1.06 0.84
CA ILE A 21 -5.42 0.37 -0.43
C ILE A 21 -4.19 0.98 -1.10
N ILE A 22 -3.15 0.17 -1.26
CA ILE A 22 -1.91 0.60 -1.86
C ILE A 22 -1.85 0.04 -3.26
N VAL A 23 -1.66 0.92 -4.23
CA VAL A 23 -1.59 0.53 -5.63
C VAL A 23 -0.18 0.77 -6.12
N VAL A 24 0.41 -0.25 -6.73
CA VAL A 24 1.80 -0.22 -7.18
C VAL A 24 1.84 -0.55 -8.66
N TRP A 25 2.47 0.31 -9.44
CA TRP A 25 2.69 0.06 -10.87
C TRP A 25 4.12 -0.42 -11.03
N VAL A 26 4.28 -1.59 -11.60
CA VAL A 26 5.58 -2.27 -11.67
C VAL A 26 5.83 -2.82 -13.07
N ASP A 27 7.11 -3.07 -13.35
CA ASP A 27 7.46 -3.86 -14.53
C ASP A 27 6.90 -5.27 -14.36
N ASN A 28 6.34 -5.82 -15.43
CA ASN A 28 5.78 -7.17 -15.40
C ASN A 28 6.91 -8.18 -15.61
N GLU A 29 7.76 -8.33 -14.60
CA GLU A 29 8.90 -9.23 -14.64
C GLU A 29 8.73 -10.36 -13.64
N ALA A 30 9.37 -11.48 -13.93
CA ALA A 30 9.37 -12.59 -13.01
C ALA A 30 9.96 -12.13 -11.66
N GLY A 31 9.32 -12.52 -10.58
CA GLY A 31 9.80 -12.24 -9.24
C GLY A 31 9.40 -10.88 -8.67
N VAL A 32 8.86 -9.97 -9.45
CA VAL A 32 8.46 -8.66 -8.92
C VAL A 32 7.38 -8.79 -7.86
N LEU A 33 6.37 -9.60 -8.17
CA LEU A 33 5.29 -9.82 -7.20
C LEU A 33 5.83 -10.42 -5.90
N ALA A 34 6.75 -11.38 -6.02
CA ALA A 34 7.35 -11.99 -4.84
C ALA A 34 8.13 -10.97 -4.02
N ARG A 35 8.83 -10.05 -4.66
CA ARG A 35 9.55 -9.00 -3.95
C ARG A 35 8.62 -8.08 -3.20
N VAL A 36 7.52 -7.69 -3.84
CA VAL A 36 6.53 -6.81 -3.21
C VAL A 36 5.91 -7.50 -2.02
N VAL A 37 5.46 -8.74 -2.20
CA VAL A 37 4.86 -9.52 -1.10
C VAL A 37 5.87 -9.75 0.01
N GLY A 38 7.11 -10.07 -0.36
CA GLY A 38 8.17 -10.30 0.61
C GLY A 38 8.48 -9.09 1.46
N LEU A 39 8.33 -7.90 0.91
CA LEU A 39 8.54 -6.68 1.65
C LEU A 39 7.54 -6.56 2.79
N PHE A 40 6.30 -6.92 2.55
CA PHE A 40 5.28 -6.92 3.59
C PHE A 40 5.54 -8.01 4.63
N SER A 41 5.77 -9.23 4.16
CA SER A 41 5.98 -10.37 5.04
C SER A 41 7.21 -10.19 5.92
N GLY A 42 8.29 -9.74 5.33
CA GLY A 42 9.54 -9.59 6.03
C GLY A 42 9.50 -8.59 7.17
N ARG A 43 8.54 -7.67 7.14
CA ARG A 43 8.38 -6.67 8.17
C ARG A 43 7.16 -6.89 9.05
N GLY A 44 6.50 -8.02 8.89
CA GLY A 44 5.33 -8.33 9.68
C GLY A 44 4.11 -7.51 9.32
N TYR A 45 4.09 -6.89 8.15
CA TYR A 45 2.91 -6.17 7.69
C TYR A 45 1.90 -7.16 7.13
N ASN A 46 0.63 -6.85 7.34
CA ASN A 46 -0.44 -7.76 6.99
C ASN A 46 -1.06 -7.41 5.65
N ILE A 47 -1.14 -8.38 4.76
CA ILE A 47 -1.85 -8.22 3.49
C ILE A 47 -3.21 -8.86 3.64
N GLU A 48 -4.27 -8.06 3.57
CA GLU A 48 -5.62 -8.59 3.67
C GLU A 48 -6.13 -9.08 2.33
N SER A 49 -5.69 -8.43 1.26
CA SER A 49 -6.14 -8.77 -0.07
C SER A 49 -5.09 -8.29 -1.07
N LEU A 50 -4.96 -9.01 -2.16
CA LEU A 50 -3.99 -8.67 -3.19
C LEU A 50 -4.55 -9.06 -4.54
N ALA A 51 -4.44 -8.16 -5.50
CA ALA A 51 -4.86 -8.39 -6.87
C ALA A 51 -3.82 -7.85 -7.82
N VAL A 52 -3.62 -8.54 -8.93
CA VAL A 52 -2.64 -8.16 -9.94
C VAL A 52 -3.35 -8.08 -11.28
N ALA A 53 -3.07 -7.03 -12.04
CA ALA A 53 -3.61 -6.87 -13.38
C ALA A 53 -2.53 -6.34 -14.30
N GLU A 54 -2.43 -6.93 -15.48
CA GLU A 54 -1.58 -6.40 -16.53
C GLU A 54 -2.34 -5.25 -17.15
N ILE A 55 -1.78 -4.05 -17.17
CA ILE A 55 -2.51 -2.88 -17.65
C ILE A 55 -1.98 -2.35 -18.97
N ASP A 56 -0.75 -2.68 -19.34
CA ASP A 56 -0.19 -2.25 -20.61
C ASP A 56 0.79 -3.30 -21.09
N ALA A 57 0.32 -4.17 -21.96
CA ALA A 57 1.14 -5.27 -22.45
C ALA A 57 2.32 -4.76 -23.31
N THR A 58 2.13 -3.66 -24.02
CA THR A 58 3.20 -3.13 -24.87
C THR A 58 4.32 -2.55 -24.04
N LYS A 59 4.01 -1.95 -22.90
CA LYS A 59 5.02 -1.39 -21.98
C LYS A 59 5.42 -2.37 -20.91
N ASN A 60 4.78 -3.54 -20.88
CA ASN A 60 5.09 -4.59 -19.92
C ASN A 60 4.90 -4.10 -18.48
N ILE A 61 3.78 -3.46 -18.21
CA ILE A 61 3.47 -2.89 -16.90
C ILE A 61 2.29 -3.60 -16.28
N SER A 62 2.41 -3.93 -15.01
CA SER A 62 1.34 -4.50 -14.21
C SER A 62 1.00 -3.60 -13.04
N ARG A 63 -0.21 -3.71 -12.55
CA ARG A 63 -0.67 -2.98 -11.37
C ARG A 63 -0.99 -3.98 -10.28
N ILE A 64 -0.39 -3.77 -9.12
CA ILE A 64 -0.64 -4.60 -7.94
C ILE A 64 -1.45 -3.76 -6.96
N THR A 65 -2.61 -4.27 -6.56
CA THR A 65 -3.47 -3.60 -5.60
C THR A 65 -3.45 -4.38 -4.30
N ILE A 66 -3.06 -3.74 -3.22
CA ILE A 66 -2.85 -4.39 -1.94
C ILE A 66 -3.71 -3.71 -0.88
N VAL A 67 -4.52 -4.48 -0.19
CA VAL A 67 -5.28 -3.97 0.95
C VAL A 67 -4.54 -4.38 2.21
N THR A 68 -4.20 -3.40 3.04
CA THR A 68 -3.44 -3.64 4.25
C THR A 68 -3.94 -2.71 5.35
N THR A 69 -3.72 -3.10 6.60
CA THR A 69 -4.11 -2.29 7.76
C THR A 69 -2.86 -1.89 8.51
N GLY A 70 -2.80 -0.64 8.89
CA GLY A 70 -1.65 -0.15 9.66
C GLY A 70 -1.86 1.28 10.08
N THR A 71 -0.95 1.77 10.93
CA THR A 71 -0.93 3.17 11.33
C THR A 71 -0.42 4.01 10.16
N PRO A 72 -0.67 5.32 10.16
CA PRO A 72 -0.13 6.18 9.12
C PRO A 72 1.39 6.07 8.98
N GLN A 73 2.09 5.90 10.11
CA GLN A 73 3.54 5.75 10.07
C GLN A 73 3.96 4.47 9.36
N VAL A 74 3.26 3.39 9.65
CA VAL A 74 3.53 2.10 9.02
C VAL A 74 3.26 2.18 7.52
N ILE A 75 2.15 2.78 7.13
CA ILE A 75 1.80 2.92 5.71
C ILE A 75 2.84 3.76 4.98
N ASP A 76 3.31 4.83 5.60
CA ASP A 76 4.36 5.66 5.00
C ASP A 76 5.65 4.87 4.81
N GLN A 77 6.01 4.04 5.77
CA GLN A 77 7.19 3.18 5.65
C GLN A 77 7.05 2.20 4.50
N ILE A 78 5.88 1.60 4.37
CA ILE A 78 5.61 0.67 3.27
C ILE A 78 5.79 1.38 1.94
N LYS A 79 5.23 2.57 1.80
CA LYS A 79 5.35 3.32 0.55
C LYS A 79 6.80 3.65 0.23
N LEU A 80 7.57 4.05 1.22
CA LEU A 80 8.98 4.35 1.02
C LEU A 80 9.75 3.13 0.55
N GLN A 81 9.50 2.00 1.18
CA GLN A 81 10.18 0.77 0.81
C GLN A 81 9.81 0.32 -0.60
N LEU A 82 8.53 0.45 -0.95
CA LEU A 82 8.08 0.08 -2.29
C LEU A 82 8.76 0.95 -3.35
N LYS A 83 8.87 2.24 -3.08
CA LYS A 83 9.50 3.16 -4.04
C LYS A 83 10.97 2.86 -4.27
N LYS A 84 11.62 2.18 -3.35
CA LYS A 84 13.03 1.82 -3.50
C LYS A 84 13.24 0.61 -4.40
N LEU A 85 12.21 -0.15 -4.68
CA LEU A 85 12.34 -1.31 -5.56
C LEU A 85 12.49 -0.81 -7.00
N VAL A 86 13.54 -1.25 -7.67
CA VAL A 86 13.83 -0.79 -9.02
C VAL A 86 12.66 -1.00 -10.00
N PRO A 87 11.97 -2.14 -9.98
CA PRO A 87 10.87 -2.35 -10.92
C PRO A 87 9.63 -1.51 -10.65
N VAL A 88 9.58 -0.76 -9.55
CA VAL A 88 8.40 0.02 -9.19
C VAL A 88 8.43 1.38 -9.87
N HIS A 89 7.38 1.69 -10.62
CA HIS A 89 7.25 2.96 -11.32
C HIS A 89 6.50 3.99 -10.50
N LYS A 90 5.48 3.56 -9.79
CA LYS A 90 4.60 4.48 -9.09
C LYS A 90 3.92 3.76 -7.92
N VAL A 91 3.67 4.50 -6.85
CA VAL A 91 2.94 4.01 -5.68
C VAL A 91 1.86 5.02 -5.34
N ALA A 92 0.65 4.56 -5.10
CA ALA A 92 -0.45 5.40 -4.64
C ALA A 92 -1.08 4.76 -3.41
N ASP A 93 -1.66 5.58 -2.55
CA ASP A 93 -2.22 5.15 -1.28
C ASP A 93 -3.60 5.78 -1.11
N PHE A 94 -4.60 4.95 -0.85
CA PHE A 94 -5.98 5.40 -0.64
C PHE A 94 -6.50 4.82 0.67
N LYS A 95 -7.23 5.61 1.42
CA LYS A 95 -7.88 5.13 2.63
C LYS A 95 -9.18 4.43 2.26
N ARG A 96 -9.54 3.44 3.04
CA ARG A 96 -10.72 2.65 2.74
C ARG A 96 -12.01 3.46 2.75
N GLU A 97 -12.11 4.46 3.61
CA GLU A 97 -13.30 5.28 3.68
C GLU A 97 -13.52 6.08 2.40
N ASP A 98 -12.53 6.13 1.52
CA ASP A 98 -12.62 6.85 0.25
C ASP A 98 -12.96 5.92 -0.90
N LYS A 99 -13.70 4.88 -0.63
CA LYS A 99 -14.01 3.85 -1.63
C LYS A 99 -14.52 4.40 -2.96
N LYS A 100 -15.47 5.30 -2.91
CA LYS A 100 -16.02 5.83 -4.15
C LYS A 100 -14.97 6.58 -4.95
N VAL A 101 -14.16 7.35 -4.26
CA VAL A 101 -13.07 8.07 -4.89
C VAL A 101 -12.05 7.10 -5.45
N ILE A 102 -11.76 6.05 -4.70
CA ILE A 102 -10.79 5.04 -5.12
C ILE A 102 -11.22 4.40 -6.43
N PHE A 103 -12.45 3.95 -6.52
CA PHE A 103 -12.93 3.30 -7.73
C PHE A 103 -12.88 4.24 -8.92
N LYS A 104 -13.25 5.48 -8.70
CA LYS A 104 -13.19 6.48 -9.75
C LYS A 104 -11.76 6.72 -10.22
N GLU A 105 -10.86 6.88 -9.27
CA GLU A 105 -9.45 7.10 -9.58
C GLU A 105 -8.83 5.91 -10.29
N MET A 106 -9.17 4.72 -9.86
CA MET A 106 -8.63 3.53 -10.50
C MET A 106 -9.13 3.37 -11.91
N ALA A 107 -10.39 3.72 -12.15
CA ALA A 107 -10.92 3.71 -13.51
C ALA A 107 -10.17 4.69 -14.40
N ARG A 108 -9.84 5.85 -13.86
CA ARG A 108 -9.08 6.87 -14.57
C ARG A 108 -7.64 6.46 -14.82
N LEU A 109 -7.04 5.79 -13.85
CA LEU A 109 -5.64 5.35 -13.92
C LEU A 109 -5.46 4.07 -14.68
N LYS A 110 -6.50 3.44 -15.03
CA LYS A 110 -6.43 2.18 -15.69
C LYS A 110 -5.85 2.43 -17.05
N LEU A 111 -5.69 2.96 -17.71
CA LEU A 111 -4.95 3.10 -18.93
C LEU A 111 -4.99 1.97 -19.87
#